data_632268ed06c162a5876e9fee18952ce8
#
_entry.id   632268ed06c162a5876e9fee18952ce8
#
_cell.length_a   1.000
_cell.length_b   1.000
_cell.length_c   1.000
_cell.angle_alpha   90.00
_cell.angle_beta   90.00
_cell.angle_gamma   90.00
#
_symmetry.space_group_name_H-M   'P 1'
#
loop_
_entity.id
_entity.type
_entity.pdbx_description
1 polymer ?
#
loop_
_entity_poly.entity_id
_entity_poly.type
_entity_poly.pdbx_seq_one_letter_code
_entity_poly.pdbx_strand_id
1 'polypeptide(L)'
;MTPANIAGMAAVKGLDVIAVTDHNSCRNCAPAMKMAEEYGVIALPGMELCTEEEVHVVCLFPDLQAALDFDAYVYDKMLKIPNKEKIFGEQLLYNDMDEIIGKEPNLLLCNTSIGFDEVYALTEERGGIMIPAHVDKTTNSLIANLDFIPPDSQFTCAEIKNLSKKEELLRQHVYLNQCRIISNSDAHYLEHINEPEHRIEVSGTSASEIIKALKIKA
;
A
#
# COMPACT_ATOMS: atom_id res chain seq x y z
N MET A 1 11.96 4.55 -9.46
CA MET A 1 12.35 3.15 -9.13
C MET A 1 11.68 2.26 -10.15
N THR A 2 12.39 1.23 -10.65
CA THR A 2 11.79 0.24 -11.55
C THR A 2 11.44 -1.03 -10.79
N PRO A 3 10.54 -1.88 -11.27
CA PRO A 3 10.21 -3.17 -10.64
C PRO A 3 11.43 -4.02 -10.30
N ALA A 4 12.38 -4.18 -11.24
CA ALA A 4 13.61 -4.96 -11.01
C ALA A 4 14.51 -4.33 -9.93
N ASN A 5 14.64 -3.01 -9.92
CA ASN A 5 15.48 -2.32 -8.93
C ASN A 5 14.86 -2.41 -7.52
N ILE A 6 13.53 -2.35 -7.39
CA ILE A 6 12.83 -2.53 -6.11
C ILE A 6 13.06 -3.96 -5.60
N ALA A 7 12.82 -4.96 -6.44
CA ALA A 7 12.99 -6.37 -6.08
C ALA A 7 14.44 -6.69 -5.73
N GLY A 8 15.40 -6.22 -6.54
CA GLY A 8 16.83 -6.39 -6.27
C GLY A 8 17.28 -5.73 -4.97
N MET A 9 16.79 -4.51 -4.67
CA MET A 9 17.11 -3.83 -3.42
C MET A 9 16.47 -4.56 -2.21
N ALA A 10 15.25 -5.05 -2.34
CA ALA A 10 14.61 -5.85 -1.30
C ALA A 10 15.45 -7.10 -0.97
N ALA A 11 15.94 -7.82 -1.98
CA ALA A 11 16.82 -8.97 -1.81
C ALA A 11 18.15 -8.60 -1.14
N VAL A 12 18.81 -7.50 -1.58
CA VAL A 12 20.05 -6.98 -0.98
C VAL A 12 19.86 -6.63 0.49
N LYS A 13 18.70 -6.06 0.85
CA LYS A 13 18.32 -5.74 2.23
C LYS A 13 17.93 -6.97 3.03
N GLY A 14 17.72 -8.14 2.42
CA GLY A 14 17.29 -9.36 3.09
C GLY A 14 15.82 -9.36 3.52
N LEU A 15 14.97 -8.64 2.78
CA LEU A 15 13.52 -8.67 2.97
C LEU A 15 12.92 -9.94 2.35
N ASP A 16 12.08 -10.64 3.11
CA ASP A 16 11.37 -11.82 2.61
C ASP A 16 10.11 -11.46 1.82
N VAL A 17 9.44 -10.36 2.23
CA VAL A 17 8.16 -9.91 1.68
C VAL A 17 8.17 -8.40 1.46
N ILE A 18 7.70 -7.96 0.30
CA ILE A 18 7.44 -6.55 -0.01
C ILE A 18 6.03 -6.37 -0.57
N ALA A 19 5.58 -5.13 -0.65
CA ALA A 19 4.45 -4.74 -1.48
C ALA A 19 4.88 -3.55 -2.34
N VAL A 20 4.52 -3.55 -3.61
CA VAL A 20 4.65 -2.38 -4.48
C VAL A 20 3.27 -1.76 -4.58
N THR A 21 3.14 -0.55 -4.04
CA THR A 21 1.88 0.14 -3.81
C THR A 21 1.91 1.53 -4.40
N ASP A 22 1.98 1.60 -5.74
CA ASP A 22 1.89 2.87 -6.46
C ASP A 22 0.59 3.60 -6.08
N HIS A 23 0.62 4.93 -6.06
CA HIS A 23 -0.59 5.72 -5.78
C HIS A 23 -1.68 5.39 -6.78
N ASN A 24 -2.86 5.01 -6.28
CA ASN A 24 -4.08 4.76 -7.04
C ASN A 24 -3.91 3.82 -8.25
N SER A 25 -2.87 2.96 -8.27
CA SER A 25 -2.62 2.03 -9.36
C SER A 25 -1.97 0.73 -8.94
N CYS A 26 -2.41 -0.39 -9.55
CA CYS A 26 -1.80 -1.72 -9.45
C CYS A 26 -1.09 -2.13 -10.76
N ARG A 27 -0.93 -1.24 -11.73
CA ARG A 27 -0.48 -1.62 -13.08
C ARG A 27 0.96 -2.11 -13.14
N ASN A 28 1.80 -1.71 -12.20
CA ASN A 28 3.16 -2.21 -12.05
C ASN A 28 3.27 -3.43 -11.11
N CYS A 29 2.16 -3.94 -10.56
CA CYS A 29 2.20 -5.12 -9.70
C CYS A 29 2.69 -6.37 -10.44
N ALA A 30 2.23 -6.61 -11.68
CA ALA A 30 2.64 -7.79 -12.45
C ALA A 30 4.17 -7.87 -12.65
N PRO A 31 4.84 -6.85 -13.22
CA PRO A 31 6.29 -6.86 -13.35
C PRO A 31 7.00 -6.89 -12.00
N ALA A 32 6.48 -6.22 -10.97
CA ALA A 32 7.08 -6.24 -9.64
C ALA A 32 7.06 -7.64 -9.00
N MET A 33 5.93 -8.35 -9.10
CA MET A 33 5.81 -9.72 -8.63
C MET A 33 6.75 -10.66 -9.38
N LYS A 34 6.84 -10.52 -10.70
CA LYS A 34 7.73 -11.32 -11.55
C LYS A 34 9.20 -11.11 -11.18
N MET A 35 9.62 -9.86 -11.05
CA MET A 35 10.99 -9.54 -10.67
C MET A 35 11.30 -10.02 -9.24
N ALA A 36 10.39 -9.86 -8.29
CA ALA A 36 10.56 -10.33 -6.92
C ALA A 36 10.75 -11.85 -6.86
N GLU A 37 9.99 -12.62 -7.63
CA GLU A 37 10.14 -14.08 -7.74
C GLU A 37 11.56 -14.49 -8.19
N GLU A 38 12.14 -13.77 -9.15
CA GLU A 38 13.50 -14.02 -9.65
C GLU A 38 14.59 -13.77 -8.58
N TYR A 39 14.34 -12.85 -7.65
CA TYR A 39 15.23 -12.56 -6.52
C TYR A 39 14.89 -13.36 -5.25
N GLY A 40 13.89 -14.24 -5.29
CA GLY A 40 13.45 -15.03 -4.13
C GLY A 40 12.70 -14.22 -3.06
N VAL A 41 12.14 -13.08 -3.44
CA VAL A 41 11.33 -12.19 -2.60
C VAL A 41 9.85 -12.38 -2.96
N ILE A 42 8.96 -12.35 -1.97
CA ILE A 42 7.52 -12.38 -2.20
C ILE A 42 7.04 -10.95 -2.37
N ALA A 43 6.42 -10.61 -3.51
CA ALA A 43 5.77 -9.32 -3.70
C ALA A 43 4.25 -9.46 -3.63
N LEU A 44 3.62 -8.74 -2.71
CA LEU A 44 2.17 -8.64 -2.61
C LEU A 44 1.68 -7.58 -3.60
N PRO A 45 0.65 -7.88 -4.41
CA PRO A 45 0.04 -6.88 -5.27
C PRO A 45 -0.88 -5.96 -4.46
N GLY A 46 -0.82 -4.65 -4.75
CA GLY A 46 -1.63 -3.66 -4.07
C GLY A 46 -1.45 -2.25 -4.61
N MET A 47 -2.04 -1.30 -3.93
CA MET A 47 -1.87 0.14 -4.19
C MET A 47 -1.95 0.94 -2.91
N GLU A 48 -1.46 2.17 -2.93
CA GLU A 48 -1.78 3.18 -1.95
C GLU A 48 -2.93 4.06 -2.50
N LEU A 49 -4.16 3.74 -2.06
CA LEU A 49 -5.35 4.49 -2.42
C LEU A 49 -5.36 5.85 -1.71
N CYS A 50 -5.67 6.92 -2.43
CA CYS A 50 -6.01 8.21 -1.85
C CYS A 50 -7.53 8.40 -1.85
N THR A 51 -8.15 8.41 -0.66
CA THR A 51 -9.61 8.53 -0.51
C THR A 51 -10.12 9.94 -0.81
N GLU A 52 -11.46 10.14 -0.79
CA GLU A 52 -12.08 11.44 -0.99
C GLU A 52 -11.62 12.45 0.08
N GLU A 53 -11.37 11.99 1.31
CA GLU A 53 -10.88 12.79 2.42
C GLU A 53 -9.35 13.00 2.38
N GLU A 54 -8.69 12.61 1.30
CA GLU A 54 -7.22 12.66 1.15
C GLU A 54 -6.48 11.79 2.18
N VAL A 55 -7.11 10.73 2.67
CA VAL A 55 -6.46 9.72 3.52
C VAL A 55 -5.81 8.66 2.65
N HIS A 56 -4.54 8.38 2.90
CA HIS A 56 -3.84 7.28 2.25
C HIS A 56 -4.16 5.94 2.92
N VAL A 57 -4.47 4.95 2.10
CA VAL A 57 -4.80 3.59 2.54
C VAL A 57 -4.06 2.58 1.68
N VAL A 58 -3.19 1.79 2.27
CA VAL A 58 -2.59 0.65 1.58
C VAL A 58 -3.63 -0.46 1.47
N CYS A 59 -3.93 -0.84 0.23
CA CYS A 59 -4.83 -1.93 -0.13
C CYS A 59 -4.00 -3.07 -0.73
N LEU A 60 -3.95 -4.23 -0.08
CA LEU A 60 -3.22 -5.41 -0.57
C LEU A 60 -4.17 -6.53 -0.93
N PHE A 61 -3.85 -7.32 -1.95
CA PHE A 61 -4.72 -8.34 -2.49
C PHE A 61 -4.06 -9.73 -2.53
N PRO A 62 -4.86 -10.82 -2.48
CA PRO A 62 -4.35 -12.19 -2.45
C PRO A 62 -3.71 -12.64 -3.76
N ASP A 63 -4.05 -11.98 -4.85
CA ASP A 63 -3.52 -12.28 -6.20
C ASP A 63 -3.59 -11.04 -7.11
N LEU A 64 -2.93 -11.15 -8.25
CA LEU A 64 -2.85 -10.07 -9.23
C LEU A 64 -4.22 -9.73 -9.83
N GLN A 65 -5.10 -10.72 -10.04
CA GLN A 65 -6.41 -10.46 -10.65
C GLN A 65 -7.28 -9.60 -9.73
N ALA A 66 -7.32 -9.90 -8.44
CA ALA A 66 -8.04 -9.10 -7.46
C ALA A 66 -7.50 -7.66 -7.38
N ALA A 67 -6.17 -7.49 -7.47
CA ALA A 67 -5.56 -6.16 -7.50
C ALA A 67 -5.92 -5.38 -8.77
N LEU A 68 -5.90 -6.01 -9.94
CA LEU A 68 -6.25 -5.36 -11.21
C LEU A 68 -7.75 -5.05 -11.30
N ASP A 69 -8.62 -5.89 -10.75
CA ASP A 69 -10.05 -5.59 -10.66
C ASP A 69 -10.32 -4.38 -9.75
N PHE A 70 -9.55 -4.25 -8.68
CA PHE A 70 -9.61 -3.06 -7.82
C PHE A 70 -9.01 -1.83 -8.52
N ASP A 71 -7.88 -1.96 -9.23
CA ASP A 71 -7.29 -0.89 -10.05
C ASP A 71 -8.29 -0.30 -11.05
N ALA A 72 -9.00 -1.17 -11.78
CA ALA A 72 -10.01 -0.74 -12.75
C ALA A 72 -11.14 0.06 -12.07
N TYR A 73 -11.61 -0.40 -10.90
CA TYR A 73 -12.62 0.30 -10.11
C TYR A 73 -12.10 1.66 -9.62
N VAL A 74 -10.91 1.71 -9.03
CA VAL A 74 -10.29 2.95 -8.52
C VAL A 74 -10.05 3.92 -9.68
N TYR A 75 -9.53 3.43 -10.81
CA TYR A 75 -9.29 4.26 -11.98
C TYR A 75 -10.56 4.97 -12.46
N ASP A 76 -11.73 4.30 -12.43
CA ASP A 76 -13.02 4.93 -12.78
C ASP A 76 -13.43 6.03 -11.80
N LYS A 77 -13.03 5.91 -10.53
CA LYS A 77 -13.33 6.86 -9.45
C LYS A 77 -12.33 7.99 -9.30
N MET A 78 -11.19 7.93 -9.97
CA MET A 78 -10.18 8.99 -9.96
C MET A 78 -10.64 10.24 -10.70
N LEU A 79 -10.21 11.40 -10.23
CA LEU A 79 -10.23 12.62 -11.01
C LEU A 79 -9.26 12.50 -12.19
N LYS A 80 -9.76 12.67 -13.42
CA LYS A 80 -8.95 12.57 -14.65
C LYS A 80 -8.20 13.87 -14.93
N ILE A 81 -7.28 14.24 -14.04
CA ILE A 81 -6.42 15.41 -14.19
C ILE A 81 -5.16 15.00 -14.94
N PRO A 82 -4.82 15.63 -16.10
CA PRO A 82 -3.61 15.30 -16.83
C PRO A 82 -2.34 15.49 -15.97
N ASN A 83 -1.45 14.49 -15.99
CA ASN A 83 -0.18 14.59 -15.31
C ASN A 83 0.70 15.71 -15.91
N LYS A 84 1.26 16.56 -15.06
CA LYS A 84 2.25 17.57 -15.42
C LYS A 84 3.65 17.04 -15.12
N GLU A 85 4.23 16.27 -16.03
CA GLU A 85 5.52 15.58 -15.86
C GLU A 85 6.65 16.49 -15.34
N LYS A 86 6.66 17.78 -15.73
CA LYS A 86 7.65 18.74 -15.25
C LYS A 86 7.55 19.06 -13.75
N ILE A 87 6.40 18.78 -13.14
CA ILE A 87 6.12 19.05 -11.73
C ILE A 87 6.14 17.76 -10.93
N PHE A 88 5.42 16.73 -11.41
CA PHE A 88 5.16 15.49 -10.67
C PHE A 88 6.02 14.31 -11.14
N GLY A 89 6.81 14.50 -12.20
CA GLY A 89 7.58 13.42 -12.81
C GLY A 89 6.75 12.55 -13.76
N GLU A 90 7.41 11.57 -14.32
CA GLU A 90 6.81 10.59 -15.22
C GLU A 90 6.20 9.44 -14.41
N GLN A 91 5.02 8.99 -14.81
CA GLN A 91 4.32 7.83 -14.24
C GLN A 91 4.45 6.66 -15.20
N LEU A 92 5.55 5.94 -15.10
CA LEU A 92 5.97 4.92 -16.07
C LEU A 92 5.32 3.57 -15.79
N LEU A 93 4.96 2.87 -16.86
CA LEU A 93 4.48 1.50 -16.83
C LEU A 93 5.54 0.57 -17.42
N TYR A 94 5.76 -0.57 -16.76
CA TYR A 94 6.80 -1.53 -17.08
C TYR A 94 6.24 -2.89 -17.49
N ASN A 95 7.01 -3.65 -18.28
CA ASN A 95 6.75 -5.06 -18.56
C ASN A 95 7.62 -5.98 -17.66
N ASP A 96 7.49 -7.29 -17.84
CA ASP A 96 8.20 -8.33 -17.08
C ASP A 96 9.74 -8.35 -17.33
N MET A 97 10.22 -7.58 -18.31
CA MET A 97 11.64 -7.41 -18.60
C MET A 97 12.19 -6.06 -18.11
N ASP A 98 11.45 -5.37 -17.27
CA ASP A 98 11.78 -4.03 -16.74
C ASP A 98 11.90 -2.94 -17.83
N GLU A 99 11.26 -3.15 -18.98
CA GLU A 99 11.20 -2.18 -20.06
C GLU A 99 9.97 -1.29 -19.94
N ILE A 100 10.12 -0.01 -20.28
CA ILE A 100 9.02 0.95 -20.30
C ILE A 100 8.08 0.60 -21.48
N ILE A 101 6.81 0.31 -21.16
CA ILE A 101 5.76 0.01 -22.14
C ILE A 101 4.75 1.15 -22.32
N GLY A 102 4.79 2.15 -21.45
CA GLY A 102 3.88 3.28 -21.52
C GLY A 102 4.00 4.21 -20.33
N LYS A 103 3.08 5.16 -20.27
CA LYS A 103 2.92 6.11 -19.17
C LYS A 103 1.45 6.26 -18.81
N GLU A 104 1.16 6.45 -17.52
CA GLU A 104 -0.16 6.87 -17.08
C GLU A 104 -0.34 8.37 -17.35
N PRO A 105 -1.32 8.77 -18.19
CA PRO A 105 -1.50 10.18 -18.57
C PRO A 105 -2.19 11.03 -17.50
N ASN A 106 -2.94 10.40 -16.57
CA ASN A 106 -3.63 11.10 -15.49
C ASN A 106 -2.79 11.09 -14.22
N LEU A 107 -2.83 12.17 -13.46
CA LEU A 107 -2.09 12.30 -12.22
C LEU A 107 -2.60 11.32 -11.16
N LEU A 108 -1.78 10.34 -10.80
CA LEU A 108 -2.11 9.32 -9.81
C LEU A 108 -2.14 9.84 -8.37
N LEU A 109 -1.51 10.98 -8.10
CA LEU A 109 -1.47 11.61 -6.77
C LEU A 109 -2.77 12.33 -6.37
N CYS A 110 -3.79 12.34 -7.25
CA CYS A 110 -5.09 12.93 -6.92
C CYS A 110 -5.90 12.01 -6.01
N ASN A 111 -6.76 12.61 -5.18
CA ASN A 111 -7.78 11.85 -4.48
C ASN A 111 -8.78 11.21 -5.45
N THR A 112 -9.44 10.18 -4.97
CA THR A 112 -10.57 9.52 -5.65
C THR A 112 -11.89 10.03 -5.09
N SER A 113 -13.01 9.60 -5.63
CA SER A 113 -14.34 9.78 -5.04
C SER A 113 -14.76 8.58 -4.16
N ILE A 114 -13.81 7.83 -3.64
CA ILE A 114 -14.05 6.69 -2.73
C ILE A 114 -13.87 7.21 -1.30
N GLY A 115 -14.92 7.14 -0.49
CA GLY A 115 -14.86 7.50 0.92
C GLY A 115 -14.03 6.50 1.74
N PHE A 116 -13.38 6.97 2.80
CA PHE A 116 -12.59 6.12 3.70
C PHE A 116 -13.40 4.94 4.27
N ASP A 117 -14.68 5.15 4.58
CA ASP A 117 -15.60 4.14 5.11
C ASP A 117 -15.95 3.04 4.10
N GLU A 118 -15.86 3.32 2.79
CA GLU A 118 -16.13 2.34 1.73
C GLU A 118 -14.97 1.35 1.51
N VAL A 119 -13.72 1.76 1.82
CA VAL A 119 -12.51 1.01 1.45
C VAL A 119 -12.47 -0.39 2.05
N TYR A 120 -12.95 -0.54 3.30
CA TYR A 120 -12.97 -1.86 3.95
C TYR A 120 -13.80 -2.87 3.15
N ALA A 121 -15.04 -2.54 2.82
CA ALA A 121 -15.93 -3.43 2.06
C ALA A 121 -15.36 -3.75 0.69
N LEU A 122 -14.84 -2.74 -0.01
CA LEU A 122 -14.26 -2.88 -1.35
C LEU A 122 -13.03 -3.82 -1.38
N THR A 123 -12.19 -3.77 -0.35
CA THR A 123 -11.02 -4.66 -0.23
C THR A 123 -11.43 -6.07 0.21
N GLU A 124 -12.35 -6.20 1.19
CA GLU A 124 -12.84 -7.50 1.67
C GLU A 124 -13.56 -8.31 0.58
N GLU A 125 -14.38 -7.68 -0.25
CA GLU A 125 -15.04 -8.34 -1.40
C GLU A 125 -14.07 -9.01 -2.36
N ARG A 126 -12.82 -8.53 -2.40
CA ARG A 126 -11.72 -9.06 -3.22
C ARG A 126 -10.72 -9.92 -2.43
N GLY A 127 -11.06 -10.29 -1.18
CA GLY A 127 -10.19 -11.07 -0.29
C GLY A 127 -8.95 -10.31 0.19
N GLY A 128 -8.89 -9.01 -0.06
CA GLY A 128 -7.79 -8.12 0.30
C GLY A 128 -7.82 -7.63 1.74
N ILE A 129 -6.95 -6.68 2.05
CA ILE A 129 -6.88 -5.99 3.34
C ILE A 129 -6.75 -4.48 3.15
N MET A 130 -7.46 -3.72 3.98
CA MET A 130 -7.34 -2.28 4.14
C MET A 130 -6.38 -1.97 5.30
N ILE A 131 -5.39 -1.13 5.06
CA ILE A 131 -4.41 -0.69 6.06
C ILE A 131 -4.29 0.85 5.97
N PRO A 132 -4.88 1.62 6.89
CA PRO A 132 -4.62 3.06 6.94
C PRO A 132 -3.11 3.32 7.03
N ALA A 133 -2.58 4.06 6.06
CA ALA A 133 -1.15 4.30 5.93
C ALA A 133 -0.68 5.37 6.91
N HIS A 134 0.54 5.21 7.41
CA HIS A 134 1.31 6.20 8.19
C HIS A 134 0.43 7.14 9.05
N VAL A 135 -0.43 6.55 9.92
CA VAL A 135 -1.43 7.29 10.72
C VAL A 135 -0.84 8.39 11.63
N ASP A 136 0.46 8.37 11.83
CA ASP A 136 1.23 9.35 12.60
C ASP A 136 1.76 10.54 11.79
N LYS A 137 1.56 10.57 10.46
CA LYS A 137 1.92 11.72 9.62
C LYS A 137 0.92 12.87 9.80
N THR A 138 1.39 14.08 9.53
CA THR A 138 0.61 15.33 9.64
C THR A 138 -0.17 15.68 8.36
N THR A 139 -0.05 14.87 7.32
CA THR A 139 -0.74 15.01 6.04
C THR A 139 -1.10 13.65 5.48
N ASN A 140 -2.19 13.58 4.75
CA ASN A 140 -2.65 12.38 4.05
C ASN A 140 -2.79 11.15 4.97
N SER A 141 -3.08 11.38 6.23
CA SER A 141 -3.27 10.32 7.21
C SER A 141 -4.66 10.38 7.82
N LEU A 142 -5.13 9.22 8.30
CA LEU A 142 -6.45 9.10 8.90
C LEU A 142 -6.65 10.12 10.04
N ILE A 143 -5.68 10.24 10.94
CA ILE A 143 -5.78 11.13 12.11
C ILE A 143 -5.66 12.59 11.70
N ALA A 144 -4.74 12.93 10.78
CA ALA A 144 -4.54 14.32 10.38
C ALA A 144 -5.71 14.90 9.56
N ASN A 145 -6.37 14.08 8.76
CA ASN A 145 -7.42 14.52 7.85
C ASN A 145 -8.84 14.43 8.45
N LEU A 146 -9.07 13.44 9.35
CA LEU A 146 -10.37 13.26 10.01
C LEU A 146 -10.39 13.68 11.49
N ASP A 147 -9.24 14.03 12.09
CA ASP A 147 -9.04 14.34 13.53
C ASP A 147 -9.33 13.17 14.48
N PHE A 148 -9.96 12.10 14.04
CA PHE A 148 -10.31 10.92 14.82
C PHE A 148 -10.39 9.66 13.96
N ILE A 149 -10.39 8.51 14.59
CA ILE A 149 -10.69 7.23 13.94
C ILE A 149 -12.20 6.98 14.07
N PRO A 150 -12.95 6.88 12.96
CA PRO A 150 -14.39 6.60 13.02
C PRO A 150 -14.67 5.35 13.86
N PRO A 151 -15.63 5.40 14.81
CA PRO A 151 -15.86 4.31 15.75
C PRO A 151 -16.43 3.03 15.10
N ASP A 152 -17.01 3.16 13.92
CA ASP A 152 -17.53 2.09 13.06
C ASP A 152 -16.50 1.54 12.08
N SER A 153 -15.25 2.01 12.14
CA SER A 153 -14.14 1.46 11.36
C SER A 153 -14.00 -0.04 11.56
N GLN A 154 -13.61 -0.75 10.49
CA GLN A 154 -13.50 -2.22 10.49
C GLN A 154 -12.10 -2.73 10.19
N PHE A 155 -11.14 -1.84 9.90
CA PHE A 155 -9.76 -2.25 9.65
C PHE A 155 -9.12 -2.88 10.89
N THR A 156 -8.28 -3.89 10.66
CA THR A 156 -7.64 -4.68 11.73
C THR A 156 -6.11 -4.50 11.75
N CYS A 157 -5.58 -3.74 10.80
CA CYS A 157 -4.15 -3.41 10.68
C CYS A 157 -4.02 -1.91 10.41
N ALA A 158 -3.00 -1.27 10.97
CA ALA A 158 -2.69 0.13 10.74
C ALA A 158 -1.18 0.34 10.69
N GLU A 159 -0.73 1.29 9.88
CA GLU A 159 0.67 1.63 9.77
C GLU A 159 1.04 2.84 10.62
N ILE A 160 2.09 2.70 11.44
CA ILE A 160 2.75 3.80 12.13
C ILE A 160 4.18 3.92 11.58
N LYS A 161 4.50 5.04 10.96
CA LYS A 161 5.83 5.30 10.38
C LYS A 161 6.90 5.44 11.47
N ASN A 162 6.62 6.20 12.50
CA ASN A 162 7.52 6.42 13.63
C ASN A 162 7.03 5.66 14.87
N LEU A 163 7.55 4.47 15.08
CA LEU A 163 7.17 3.61 16.22
C LEU A 163 7.42 4.23 17.60
N SER A 164 8.25 5.27 17.71
CA SER A 164 8.41 5.98 18.99
C SER A 164 7.13 6.68 19.45
N LYS A 165 6.20 6.96 18.53
CA LYS A 165 4.88 7.54 18.80
C LYS A 165 3.81 6.49 19.13
N LYS A 166 4.10 5.20 18.97
CA LYS A 166 3.10 4.12 19.07
C LYS A 166 2.32 4.17 20.37
N GLU A 167 3.00 4.22 21.52
CA GLU A 167 2.35 4.20 22.83
C GLU A 167 1.43 5.43 23.05
N GLU A 168 1.84 6.59 22.56
CA GLU A 168 1.05 7.80 22.62
C GLU A 168 -0.21 7.68 21.76
N LEU A 169 -0.07 7.24 20.51
CA LEU A 169 -1.18 7.04 19.57
C LEU A 169 -2.18 6.01 20.08
N LEU A 170 -1.72 4.90 20.67
CA LEU A 170 -2.59 3.88 21.25
C LEU A 170 -3.39 4.41 22.46
N ARG A 171 -2.83 5.37 23.23
CA ARG A 171 -3.55 6.04 24.32
C ARG A 171 -4.58 7.05 23.82
N GLN A 172 -4.24 7.81 22.77
CA GLN A 172 -5.12 8.85 22.22
C GLN A 172 -6.24 8.25 21.38
N HIS A 173 -5.95 7.18 20.63
CA HIS A 173 -6.87 6.53 19.68
C HIS A 173 -7.10 5.07 20.08
N VAL A 174 -8.05 4.86 20.99
CA VAL A 174 -8.33 3.54 21.60
C VAL A 174 -8.60 2.45 20.57
N TYR A 175 -9.18 2.80 19.42
CA TYR A 175 -9.43 1.87 18.33
C TYR A 175 -8.15 1.13 17.88
N LEU A 176 -7.01 1.80 17.87
CA LEU A 176 -5.73 1.19 17.44
C LEU A 176 -5.26 0.04 18.35
N ASN A 177 -5.74 -0.04 19.60
CA ASN A 177 -5.38 -1.14 20.50
C ASN A 177 -5.91 -2.51 20.05
N GLN A 178 -6.88 -2.54 19.17
CA GLN A 178 -7.39 -3.79 18.57
C GLN A 178 -6.78 -4.09 17.21
N CYS A 179 -5.90 -3.24 16.69
CA CYS A 179 -5.26 -3.40 15.40
C CYS A 179 -3.87 -4.02 15.54
N ARG A 180 -3.46 -4.79 14.54
CA ARG A 180 -2.05 -5.05 14.33
C ARG A 180 -1.37 -3.76 13.88
N ILE A 181 -0.31 -3.36 14.57
CA ILE A 181 0.50 -2.21 14.17
C ILE A 181 1.70 -2.72 13.37
N ILE A 182 1.85 -2.18 12.17
CA ILE A 182 3.01 -2.42 11.30
C ILE A 182 3.74 -1.11 11.06
N SER A 183 4.98 -1.20 10.56
CA SER A 183 5.77 -0.06 10.12
C SER A 183 6.47 -0.43 8.82
N ASN A 184 6.25 0.36 7.79
CA ASN A 184 6.83 0.17 6.46
C ASN A 184 7.74 1.34 6.10
N SER A 185 8.53 1.17 5.04
CA SER A 185 9.43 2.23 4.58
C SER A 185 8.71 3.41 3.94
N ASP A 186 7.59 3.17 3.25
CA ASP A 186 6.95 4.18 2.38
C ASP A 186 8.02 4.81 1.48
N ALA A 187 8.79 3.93 0.80
CA ALA A 187 10.00 4.30 0.10
C ALA A 187 9.68 4.82 -1.30
N HIS A 188 10.10 6.05 -1.59
CA HIS A 188 10.04 6.68 -2.91
C HIS A 188 11.39 6.62 -3.65
N TYR A 189 12.44 6.16 -2.98
CA TYR A 189 13.80 5.96 -3.50
C TYR A 189 14.37 4.64 -2.97
N LEU A 190 15.25 4.00 -3.73
CA LEU A 190 15.81 2.68 -3.37
C LEU A 190 16.53 2.67 -2.02
N GLU A 191 17.25 3.73 -1.71
CA GLU A 191 17.96 3.90 -0.43
C GLU A 191 17.03 4.02 0.78
N HIS A 192 15.75 4.35 0.56
CA HIS A 192 14.75 4.47 1.62
C HIS A 192 14.04 3.15 1.94
N ILE A 193 14.29 2.08 1.18
CA ILE A 193 13.78 0.75 1.51
C ILE A 193 14.41 0.31 2.84
N ASN A 194 13.57 -0.02 3.84
CA ASN A 194 14.02 -0.36 5.18
C ASN A 194 14.87 -1.65 5.22
N GLU A 195 15.69 -1.78 6.26
CA GLU A 195 16.24 -3.05 6.69
C GLU A 195 15.11 -3.93 7.30
N PRO A 196 15.28 -5.28 7.41
CA PRO A 196 14.25 -6.19 7.93
C PRO A 196 14.12 -6.12 9.46
N GLU A 197 13.68 -4.97 9.97
CA GLU A 197 13.50 -4.70 11.41
C GLU A 197 12.18 -5.26 11.95
N HIS A 198 11.18 -5.42 11.08
CA HIS A 198 9.84 -5.87 11.47
C HIS A 198 9.53 -7.24 10.88
N ARG A 199 8.96 -8.10 11.72
CA ARG A 199 8.61 -9.48 11.34
C ARG A 199 7.19 -9.80 11.73
N ILE A 200 6.53 -10.62 10.91
CA ILE A 200 5.24 -11.19 11.21
C ILE A 200 5.34 -12.73 11.14
N GLU A 201 4.61 -13.41 12.00
CA GLU A 201 4.47 -14.85 11.91
C GLU A 201 3.39 -15.19 10.89
N VAL A 202 3.73 -16.06 9.96
CA VAL A 202 2.82 -16.51 8.89
C VAL A 202 2.72 -18.03 8.88
N SER A 203 1.57 -18.56 8.47
CA SER A 203 1.35 -20.02 8.34
C SER A 203 1.91 -20.58 7.03
N GLY A 204 2.22 -19.73 6.08
CA GLY A 204 2.77 -20.05 4.76
C GLY A 204 3.20 -18.80 4.01
N THR A 205 3.68 -18.99 2.78
CA THR A 205 4.34 -17.95 1.98
C THR A 205 3.47 -17.41 0.84
N SER A 206 2.22 -17.84 0.72
CA SER A 206 1.30 -17.27 -0.26
C SER A 206 0.83 -15.88 0.17
N ALA A 207 0.53 -15.00 -0.79
CA ALA A 207 -0.03 -13.67 -0.52
C ALA A 207 -1.29 -13.75 0.36
N SER A 208 -2.17 -14.73 0.11
CA SER A 208 -3.38 -14.95 0.91
C SER A 208 -3.07 -15.28 2.39
N GLU A 209 -2.03 -16.08 2.67
CA GLU A 209 -1.65 -16.41 4.04
C GLU A 209 -1.00 -15.24 4.75
N ILE A 210 -0.21 -14.44 4.04
CA ILE A 210 0.39 -13.21 4.56
C ILE A 210 -0.72 -12.19 4.89
N ILE A 211 -1.69 -11.99 3.99
CA ILE A 211 -2.84 -11.10 4.24
C ILE A 211 -3.66 -11.60 5.44
N LYS A 212 -3.90 -12.91 5.57
CA LYS A 212 -4.56 -13.47 6.76
C LYS A 212 -3.81 -13.16 8.04
N ALA A 213 -2.48 -13.27 8.02
CA ALA A 213 -1.65 -12.94 9.17
C ALA A 213 -1.73 -11.44 9.51
N LEU A 214 -1.77 -10.55 8.52
CA LEU A 214 -1.97 -9.10 8.72
C LEU A 214 -3.34 -8.78 9.32
N LYS A 215 -4.39 -9.54 9.00
CA LYS A 215 -5.76 -9.37 9.54
C LYS A 215 -5.91 -9.82 10.99
N ILE A 216 -5.00 -10.64 11.52
CA ILE A 216 -5.07 -11.09 12.92
C ILE A 216 -4.79 -9.90 13.82
N LYS A 217 -5.77 -9.56 14.67
CA LYS A 217 -5.63 -8.52 15.68
C LYS A 217 -4.49 -8.86 16.65
N ALA A 218 -3.80 -7.84 17.14
CA ALA A 218 -2.71 -7.98 18.09
C ALA A 218 -3.21 -8.51 19.45
#